data_17c6a717e3042e0e0b07b0315d3cfed3
#
_entry.id   17c6a717e3042e0e0b07b0315d3cfed3
#
_cell.length_a   1.000
_cell.length_b   1.000
_cell.length_c   1.000
_cell.angle_alpha   90.00
_cell.angle_beta   90.00
_cell.angle_gamma   90.00
#
_symmetry.space_group_name_H-M   'P 1'
#
loop_
_entity.id
_entity.type
_entity.pdbx_description
1 polymer ?
#
loop_
_entity_poly.entity_id
_entity_poly.type
_entity_poly.pdbx_seq_one_letter_code
_entity_poly.pdbx_strand_id
1 'polypeptide(L)'
;MQVRQSELDPTVTVLEVETGDEGPMVDLLETRGHGFTVLGIEQRMVVVDGRLRGRLSRHHLLAIEAHEIGHLQTGEDEREADVAGIRLLTAMKQPMAARLLRARL
;
A
#
# COMPACT_ATOMS: atom_id res chain seq x y z
N MET A 1 8.64 -2.80 -13.68
CA MET A 1 7.93 -3.15 -12.43
C MET A 1 8.90 -3.83 -11.48
N GLN A 2 8.98 -3.36 -10.27
CA GLN A 2 9.82 -3.98 -9.25
C GLN A 2 9.00 -4.87 -8.34
N VAL A 3 9.58 -6.02 -7.97
CA VAL A 3 9.00 -6.93 -6.97
C VAL A 3 9.91 -6.88 -5.74
N ARG A 4 9.33 -6.59 -4.58
CA ARG A 4 10.08 -6.54 -3.33
C ARG A 4 9.24 -7.04 -2.16
N GLN A 5 9.87 -7.29 -1.04
CA GLN A 5 9.16 -7.51 0.21
C GLN A 5 8.78 -6.15 0.81
N SER A 6 7.64 -6.12 1.52
CA SER A 6 7.24 -4.91 2.24
C SER A 6 8.22 -4.64 3.39
N GLU A 7 8.55 -3.36 3.58
CA GLU A 7 9.30 -2.90 4.76
C GLU A 7 8.47 -3.01 6.04
N LEU A 8 7.15 -3.01 5.92
CA LEU A 8 6.23 -3.01 7.05
C LEU A 8 5.84 -4.42 7.48
N ASP A 9 5.77 -5.35 6.53
CA ASP A 9 5.39 -6.74 6.78
C ASP A 9 6.14 -7.63 5.78
N PRO A 10 7.21 -8.33 6.18
CA PRO A 10 8.01 -9.13 5.25
C PRO A 10 7.28 -10.33 4.65
N THR A 11 6.09 -10.69 5.15
CA THR A 11 5.26 -11.73 4.52
C THR A 11 4.50 -11.22 3.31
N VAL A 12 4.52 -9.91 3.06
CA VAL A 12 3.80 -9.27 1.97
C VAL A 12 4.75 -8.96 0.82
N THR A 13 4.36 -9.38 -0.39
CA THR A 13 5.05 -9.00 -1.63
C THR A 13 4.46 -7.70 -2.14
N VAL A 14 5.32 -6.75 -2.48
CA VAL A 14 4.94 -5.49 -3.09
C VAL A 14 5.36 -5.49 -4.55
N LEU A 15 4.40 -5.25 -5.43
CA LEU A 15 4.66 -4.93 -6.83
C LEU A 15 4.66 -3.42 -6.97
N GLU A 16 5.80 -2.85 -7.32
CA GLU A 16 5.93 -1.40 -7.48
C GLU A 16 5.98 -1.07 -8.96
N VAL A 17 4.95 -0.38 -9.44
CA VAL A 17 4.87 0.07 -10.84
C VAL A 17 5.84 1.22 -11.05
N GLU A 18 6.59 1.16 -12.14
CA GLU A 18 7.60 2.15 -12.51
C GLU A 18 7.19 2.92 -13.76
N THR A 19 7.83 4.06 -14.00
CA THR A 19 7.64 4.84 -15.23
C THR A 19 7.97 3.97 -16.44
N GLY A 20 7.07 3.97 -17.42
CA GLY A 20 7.23 3.16 -18.64
C GLY A 20 6.56 1.79 -18.57
N ASP A 21 6.12 1.35 -17.39
CA ASP A 21 5.36 0.10 -17.28
C ASP A 21 3.98 0.25 -17.93
N GLU A 22 3.52 -0.82 -18.54
CA GLU A 22 2.22 -0.93 -19.20
C GLU A 22 1.55 -2.24 -18.80
N GLY A 23 0.25 -2.32 -18.99
CA GLY A 23 -0.51 -3.55 -18.82
C GLY A 23 -1.60 -3.42 -17.74
N PRO A 24 -2.27 -4.57 -17.42
CA PRO A 24 -3.44 -4.55 -16.54
C PRO A 24 -3.20 -3.96 -15.15
N MET A 25 -2.02 -4.18 -14.57
CA MET A 25 -1.71 -3.65 -13.24
C MET A 25 -1.64 -2.12 -13.26
N VAL A 26 -1.07 -1.54 -14.32
CA VAL A 26 -1.00 -0.09 -14.49
C VAL A 26 -2.40 0.47 -14.70
N ASP A 27 -3.21 -0.19 -15.51
CA ASP A 27 -4.59 0.23 -15.79
C ASP A 27 -5.43 0.21 -14.51
N LEU A 28 -5.24 -0.78 -13.64
CA LEU A 28 -5.92 -0.84 -12.34
C LEU A 28 -5.52 0.31 -11.42
N LEU A 29 -4.26 0.72 -11.44
CA LEU A 29 -3.83 1.89 -10.66
C LEU A 29 -4.52 3.16 -11.11
N GLU A 30 -4.72 3.34 -12.41
CA GLU A 30 -5.44 4.50 -12.95
C GLU A 30 -6.88 4.57 -12.43
N THR A 31 -7.48 3.43 -12.14
CA THR A 31 -8.88 3.33 -11.65
C THR A 31 -8.97 3.35 -10.13
N ARG A 32 -8.02 2.70 -9.46
CA ARG A 32 -8.05 2.47 -8.00
C ARG A 32 -7.30 3.52 -7.20
N GLY A 33 -6.46 4.35 -7.84
CA GLY A 33 -5.68 5.38 -7.20
C GLY A 33 -4.21 4.97 -7.02
N HIS A 34 -3.64 5.23 -5.85
CA HIS A 34 -2.20 5.11 -5.64
C HIS A 34 -1.72 3.68 -5.34
N GLY A 35 -2.63 2.77 -5.09
CA GLY A 35 -2.32 1.38 -4.82
C GLY A 35 -3.58 0.54 -4.80
N PHE A 36 -3.42 -0.76 -4.81
CA PHE A 36 -4.52 -1.71 -4.61
C PHE A 36 -3.99 -3.01 -4.03
N THR A 37 -4.91 -3.79 -3.48
CA THR A 37 -4.62 -5.08 -2.85
C THR A 37 -5.18 -6.19 -3.70
N VAL A 38 -4.42 -7.27 -3.85
CA VAL A 38 -4.89 -8.47 -4.55
C VAL A 38 -5.49 -9.42 -3.51
N LEU A 39 -6.81 -9.53 -3.51
CA LEU A 39 -7.55 -10.42 -2.61
C LEU A 39 -7.91 -11.73 -3.29
N GLY A 40 -8.12 -12.78 -2.51
CA GLY A 40 -8.60 -14.06 -2.99
C GLY A 40 -7.53 -14.96 -3.60
N ILE A 41 -6.25 -14.63 -3.42
CA ILE A 41 -5.12 -15.48 -3.80
C ILE A 41 -4.34 -15.88 -2.54
N GLU A 42 -3.56 -16.95 -2.65
CA GLU A 42 -2.75 -17.42 -1.51
C GLU A 42 -1.60 -16.47 -1.17
N GLN A 43 -0.99 -15.89 -2.19
CA GLN A 43 0.11 -14.95 -1.99
C GLN A 43 -0.40 -13.62 -1.44
N ARG A 44 0.20 -13.15 -0.35
CA ARG A 44 -0.10 -11.84 0.20
C ARG A 44 0.61 -10.79 -0.66
N MET A 45 -0.17 -10.02 -1.41
CA MET A 45 0.37 -9.11 -2.41
C MET A 45 -0.38 -7.79 -2.43
N VAL A 46 0.37 -6.71 -2.52
CA VAL A 46 -0.17 -5.38 -2.78
C VAL A 46 0.57 -4.77 -3.97
N VAL A 47 -0.10 -3.87 -4.68
CA VAL A 47 0.46 -3.13 -5.81
C VAL A 47 0.47 -1.66 -5.44
N VAL A 48 1.61 -1.00 -5.60
CA VAL A 48 1.77 0.43 -5.32
C VAL A 48 2.33 1.14 -6.55
N ASP A 49 2.02 2.42 -6.64
CA ASP A 49 2.47 3.25 -7.76
C ASP A 49 3.83 3.90 -7.44
N GLY A 50 4.90 3.26 -7.89
CA GLY A 50 6.27 3.77 -7.69
C GLY A 50 6.55 5.07 -8.46
N ARG A 51 5.71 5.43 -9.43
CA ARG A 51 5.83 6.70 -10.16
C ARG A 51 5.58 7.90 -9.27
N LEU A 52 4.96 7.69 -8.10
CA LEU A 52 4.73 8.73 -7.10
C LEU A 52 5.98 9.11 -6.30
N ARG A 53 7.06 8.33 -6.41
CA ARG A 53 8.34 8.70 -5.80
C ARG A 53 8.81 10.02 -6.41
N GLY A 54 9.21 10.96 -5.54
CA GLY A 54 9.56 12.30 -5.96
C GLY A 54 8.38 13.28 -5.98
N ARG A 55 7.14 12.79 -5.93
CA ARG A 55 5.92 13.61 -5.78
C ARG A 55 5.38 13.59 -4.36
N LEU A 56 5.43 12.42 -3.73
CA LEU A 56 4.98 12.22 -2.36
C LEU A 56 6.16 11.93 -1.46
N SER A 57 6.04 12.31 -0.19
CA SER A 57 7.04 12.00 0.81
C SER A 57 7.11 10.50 1.08
N ARG A 58 8.21 10.04 1.66
CA ARG A 58 8.36 8.65 2.12
C ARG A 58 7.22 8.26 3.08
N HIS A 59 6.79 9.18 3.93
CA HIS A 59 5.69 8.91 4.88
C HIS A 59 4.37 8.64 4.17
N HIS A 60 4.08 9.39 3.10
CA HIS A 60 2.89 9.15 2.28
C HIS A 60 2.95 7.79 1.58
N LEU A 61 4.10 7.43 1.03
CA LEU A 61 4.27 6.15 0.35
C LEU A 61 4.11 4.98 1.33
N LEU A 62 4.65 5.10 2.54
CA LEU A 62 4.46 4.10 3.59
C LEU A 62 3.00 4.01 4.04
N ALA A 63 2.30 5.14 4.12
CA ALA A 63 0.89 5.15 4.47
C ALA A 63 0.05 4.42 3.42
N ILE A 64 0.34 4.63 2.14
CA ILE A 64 -0.33 3.92 1.04
C ILE A 64 -0.09 2.41 1.16
N GLU A 65 1.15 2.00 1.34
CA GLU A 65 1.51 0.59 1.47
C GLU A 65 0.81 -0.04 2.69
N ALA A 66 0.82 0.64 3.83
CA ALA A 66 0.17 0.16 5.06
C ALA A 66 -1.34 0.01 4.89
N HIS A 67 -1.99 0.94 4.21
CA HIS A 67 -3.42 0.87 3.91
C HIS A 67 -3.74 -0.38 3.08
N GLU A 68 -2.96 -0.63 2.02
CA GLU A 68 -3.17 -1.80 1.16
C GLU A 68 -2.91 -3.11 1.93
N ILE A 69 -1.88 -3.14 2.77
CA ILE A 69 -1.66 -4.29 3.66
C ILE A 69 -2.84 -4.48 4.63
N GLY A 70 -3.41 -3.37 5.09
CA GLY A 70 -4.63 -3.39 5.91
C GLY A 70 -5.77 -4.14 5.25
N HIS A 71 -5.96 -3.98 3.95
CA HIS A 71 -6.96 -4.73 3.19
C HIS A 71 -6.70 -6.25 3.21
N LEU A 72 -5.45 -6.68 3.24
CA LEU A 72 -5.12 -8.11 3.35
C LEU A 72 -5.62 -8.70 4.68
N GLN A 73 -5.68 -7.89 5.73
CA GLN A 73 -6.12 -8.32 7.05
C GLN A 73 -7.63 -8.22 7.25
N THR A 74 -8.26 -7.21 6.65
CA THR A 74 -9.64 -6.83 6.98
C THR A 74 -10.62 -6.96 5.80
N GLY A 75 -10.14 -7.13 4.57
CA GLY A 75 -11.00 -7.20 3.39
C GLY A 75 -11.21 -5.83 2.75
N GLU A 76 -12.37 -5.62 2.14
CA GLU A 76 -12.60 -4.48 1.25
C GLU A 76 -12.97 -3.17 1.96
N ASP A 77 -13.27 -3.19 3.25
CA ASP A 77 -13.67 -1.99 3.98
C ASP A 77 -12.51 -1.02 4.12
N GLU A 78 -12.66 0.19 3.58
CA GLU A 78 -11.61 1.20 3.55
C GLU A 78 -11.24 1.71 4.94
N ARG A 79 -12.22 1.89 5.82
CA ARG A 79 -11.96 2.36 7.18
C ARG A 79 -11.23 1.30 8.00
N GLU A 80 -11.64 0.05 7.89
CA GLU A 80 -10.96 -1.06 8.58
C GLU A 80 -9.52 -1.22 8.08
N ALA A 81 -9.29 -1.03 6.78
CA ALA A 81 -7.95 -1.05 6.21
C ALA A 81 -7.08 0.08 6.78
N ASP A 82 -7.63 1.29 6.91
CA ASP A 82 -6.91 2.40 7.54
C ASP A 82 -6.57 2.09 8.99
N VAL A 83 -7.50 1.55 9.76
CA VAL A 83 -7.25 1.19 11.17
C VAL A 83 -6.15 0.14 11.29
N ALA A 84 -6.21 -0.91 10.47
CA ALA A 84 -5.18 -1.95 10.46
C ALA A 84 -3.83 -1.38 10.02
N GLY A 85 -3.83 -0.51 9.02
CA GLY A 85 -2.61 0.19 8.56
C GLY A 85 -1.98 1.04 9.64
N ILE A 86 -2.78 1.77 10.40
CA ILE A 86 -2.30 2.59 11.54
C ILE A 86 -1.63 1.70 12.58
N ARG A 87 -2.24 0.57 12.92
CA ARG A 87 -1.66 -0.38 13.87
C ARG A 87 -0.31 -0.91 13.40
N LEU A 88 -0.22 -1.25 12.12
CA LEU A 88 1.02 -1.74 11.52
C LEU A 88 2.10 -0.67 11.57
N LEU A 89 1.79 0.56 11.14
CA LEU A 89 2.74 1.67 11.14
C LEU A 89 3.21 2.03 12.56
N THR A 90 2.31 1.97 13.53
CA THR A 90 2.64 2.21 14.93
C THR A 90 3.61 1.15 15.45
N ALA A 91 3.33 -0.13 15.15
CA ALA A 91 4.20 -1.24 15.53
C ALA A 91 5.59 -1.12 14.88
N MET A 92 5.65 -0.60 13.66
CA MET A 92 6.89 -0.41 12.91
C MET A 92 7.56 0.95 13.18
N LYS A 93 7.07 1.68 14.17
CA LYS A 93 7.62 2.96 14.61
C LYS A 93 7.67 4.01 13.48
N GLN A 94 6.57 4.11 12.76
CA GLN A 94 6.37 5.06 11.66
C GLN A 94 5.25 6.05 12.00
N PRO A 95 5.47 6.95 12.99
CA PRO A 95 4.38 7.80 13.52
C PRO A 95 3.86 8.83 12.51
N MET A 96 4.72 9.33 11.63
CA MET A 96 4.29 10.32 10.62
C MET A 96 3.36 9.70 9.60
N ALA A 97 3.69 8.50 9.12
CA ALA A 97 2.83 7.77 8.20
C ALA A 97 1.50 7.38 8.87
N ALA A 98 1.55 6.94 10.15
CA ALA A 98 0.33 6.62 10.91
C ALA A 98 -0.58 7.84 11.04
N ARG A 99 -0.02 9.02 11.26
CA ARG A 99 -0.78 10.28 11.34
C ARG A 99 -1.53 10.56 10.04
N LEU A 100 -0.90 10.30 8.89
CA LEU A 100 -1.55 10.50 7.59
C LEU A 100 -2.80 9.63 7.43
N LEU A 101 -2.74 8.37 7.88
CA LEU A 101 -3.92 7.49 7.84
C LEU A 101 -4.99 7.93 8.85
N ARG A 102 -4.60 8.36 10.05
CA ARG A 102 -5.55 8.87 11.05
C ARG A 102 -6.34 10.07 10.53
N ALA A 103 -5.71 10.91 9.75
CA ALA A 103 -6.38 12.10 9.18
C ALA A 103 -7.51 11.73 8.22
N ARG A 104 -7.55 10.50 7.72
CA ARG A 104 -8.62 10.00 6.84
C ARG A 104 -9.82 9.48 7.61
N LEU A 105 -9.68 9.18 8.89
CA LEU A 105 -10.76 8.71 9.74
C LEU A 105 -11.61 9.90 10.26
#